data_93440b306178602fd3ecd0a2ee33c042
#
_entry.id   93440b306178602fd3ecd0a2ee33c042
#
_cell.length_a   1.000
_cell.length_b   1.000
_cell.length_c   1.000
_cell.angle_alpha   90.00
_cell.angle_beta   90.00
_cell.angle_gamma   90.00
#
_symmetry.space_group_name_H-M   'P 1'
#
loop_
_entity.id
_entity.type
_entity.pdbx_description
1 polymer ?
#
loop_
_entity_poly.entity_id
_entity_poly.type
_entity_poly.pdbx_seq_one_letter_code
_entity_poly.pdbx_strand_id
1 'polypeptide(L)'
;MSTRPVPVPETCSASYALMTPDALDHEDHLAMPNEALLRRYGSTDESLARLRECPHQLLIHCQAPTEVMADAVRDCRIQALDLAAQHDGIVVELLPPRVLELRPEQVSLAHAQQWYVLDYDDLSEGLLRTDGLEQFGLPEVTVADVDPATHAMTDAVLAGLTHRLIAEWPTNDPVGPATVTLRDIAFGLGDAEASRIPEGRAIDVIIDYEPGPHRLIVELMGDPAEALFA
;
A
#
# COMPACT_ATOMS: atom_id res chain seq x y z
N MET A 1 23.77 -2.27 -22.79
CA MET A 1 23.14 -2.32 -21.46
C MET A 1 21.71 -1.86 -21.67
N SER A 2 20.74 -2.72 -21.45
CA SER A 2 19.32 -2.28 -21.46
C SER A 2 19.14 -1.32 -20.29
N THR A 3 18.76 -0.09 -20.56
CA THR A 3 18.41 0.86 -19.50
C THR A 3 17.08 0.41 -18.94
N ARG A 4 17.04 0.12 -17.65
CA ARG A 4 15.83 -0.20 -16.91
C ARG A 4 14.84 0.97 -17.06
N PRO A 5 13.57 0.76 -17.49
CA PRO A 5 12.61 1.84 -17.67
C PRO A 5 12.28 2.56 -16.36
N VAL A 6 12.04 1.81 -15.26
CA VAL A 6 11.72 2.39 -13.95
C VAL A 6 13.00 2.68 -13.17
N PRO A 7 13.27 3.94 -12.81
CA PRO A 7 14.44 4.28 -12.00
C PRO A 7 14.28 3.73 -10.58
N VAL A 8 15.37 3.16 -10.04
CA VAL A 8 15.43 2.68 -8.65
C VAL A 8 16.05 3.78 -7.80
N PRO A 9 15.35 4.33 -6.79
CA PRO A 9 15.94 5.25 -5.83
C PRO A 9 17.07 4.55 -5.05
N GLU A 10 18.12 5.29 -4.66
CA GLU A 10 19.15 4.74 -3.80
C GLU A 10 18.63 4.39 -2.40
N THR A 11 17.74 5.25 -1.88
CA THR A 11 17.13 5.10 -0.56
C THR A 11 15.67 5.48 -0.60
N CYS A 12 14.88 4.83 0.23
CA CYS A 12 13.48 5.13 0.48
C CYS A 12 13.24 5.37 1.97
N SER A 13 12.09 5.93 2.31
CA SER A 13 11.75 6.18 3.70
C SER A 13 10.26 5.99 3.96
N ALA A 14 9.91 5.63 5.21
CA ALA A 14 8.55 5.61 5.69
C ALA A 14 8.47 6.31 7.05
N SER A 15 7.33 6.91 7.32
CA SER A 15 7.13 7.70 8.53
C SER A 15 5.76 7.44 9.15
N TYR A 16 5.75 7.28 10.46
CA TYR A 16 4.58 7.06 11.27
C TYR A 16 4.57 8.07 12.43
N ALA A 17 3.41 8.61 12.78
CA ALA A 17 3.23 9.36 13.99
C ALA A 17 2.61 8.45 15.05
N LEU A 18 3.33 8.17 16.11
CA LEU A 18 2.76 7.60 17.33
C LEU A 18 2.05 8.73 18.08
N MET A 19 0.78 8.54 18.37
CA MET A 19 -0.06 9.47 19.13
C MET A 19 -0.43 8.81 20.44
N THR A 20 -0.23 9.52 21.58
CA THR A 20 -0.48 8.95 22.92
C THR A 20 -1.31 9.90 23.79
N PRO A 21 -2.12 9.34 24.73
CA PRO A 21 -2.90 10.16 25.66
C PRO A 21 -2.03 10.85 26.69
N ASP A 22 -0.94 10.21 27.10
CA ASP A 22 0.00 10.73 28.11
C ASP A 22 1.28 11.24 27.43
N ALA A 23 1.92 12.25 28.05
CA ALA A 23 3.18 12.82 27.59
C ALA A 23 4.30 11.77 27.55
N LEU A 24 5.11 11.83 26.50
CA LEU A 24 6.29 11.01 26.31
C LEU A 24 7.54 11.76 26.79
N ASP A 25 8.61 11.04 27.11
CA ASP A 25 9.91 11.64 27.49
C ASP A 25 10.48 12.54 26.37
N HIS A 26 10.17 12.19 25.12
CA HIS A 26 10.47 12.99 23.94
C HIS A 26 9.20 13.15 23.11
N GLU A 27 8.96 14.36 22.65
CA GLU A 27 7.82 14.69 21.80
C GLU A 27 8.30 15.44 20.56
N ASP A 28 7.65 15.13 19.44
CA ASP A 28 7.82 15.87 18.20
C ASP A 28 6.60 16.78 17.96
N HIS A 29 6.79 17.81 17.15
CA HIS A 29 5.68 18.67 16.70
C HIS A 29 5.48 18.47 15.20
N LEU A 30 4.66 17.49 14.87
CA LEU A 30 4.37 17.12 13.50
C LEU A 30 3.16 17.91 12.98
N ALA A 31 3.25 18.32 11.72
CA ALA A 31 2.09 18.85 11.01
C ALA A 31 1.19 17.65 10.61
N MET A 32 0.24 17.30 11.46
CA MET A 32 -0.64 16.17 11.25
C MET A 32 -1.61 16.40 10.08
N PRO A 33 -1.92 15.38 9.29
CA PRO A 33 -3.00 15.42 8.31
C PRO A 33 -4.32 15.80 8.98
N ASN A 34 -5.15 16.58 8.30
CA ASN A 34 -6.48 16.91 8.82
C ASN A 34 -7.42 15.71 8.74
N GLU A 35 -8.50 15.73 9.55
CA GLU A 35 -9.44 14.61 9.61
C GLU A 35 -10.15 14.32 8.28
N ALA A 36 -10.39 15.31 7.45
CA ALA A 36 -11.00 15.10 6.14
C ALA A 36 -10.10 14.25 5.24
N LEU A 37 -8.78 14.50 5.30
CA LEU A 37 -7.79 13.72 4.57
C LEU A 37 -7.67 12.30 5.14
N LEU A 38 -7.61 12.16 6.47
CA LEU A 38 -7.57 10.84 7.11
C LEU A 38 -8.81 9.99 6.76
N ARG A 39 -10.01 10.60 6.73
CA ARG A 39 -11.24 9.92 6.29
C ARG A 39 -11.19 9.49 4.83
N ARG A 40 -10.69 10.36 3.96
CA ARG A 40 -10.51 10.03 2.54
C ARG A 40 -9.67 8.77 2.35
N TYR A 41 -8.67 8.57 3.18
CA TYR A 41 -7.78 7.42 3.17
C TYR A 41 -8.22 6.26 4.08
N GLY A 42 -9.51 6.23 4.44
CA GLY A 42 -10.17 5.08 5.07
C GLY A 42 -10.14 5.05 6.59
N SER A 43 -9.66 6.12 7.27
CA SER A 43 -9.77 6.18 8.74
C SER A 43 -11.23 6.27 9.19
N THR A 44 -11.60 5.45 10.17
CA THR A 44 -12.96 5.36 10.68
C THR A 44 -13.28 6.51 11.66
N ASP A 45 -14.56 6.76 11.90
CA ASP A 45 -14.96 7.76 12.93
C ASP A 45 -14.49 7.35 14.33
N GLU A 46 -14.41 6.05 14.61
CA GLU A 46 -13.92 5.50 15.88
C GLU A 46 -12.41 5.79 16.05
N SER A 47 -11.61 5.48 15.04
CA SER A 47 -10.17 5.75 15.07
C SER A 47 -9.86 7.25 15.16
N LEU A 48 -10.64 8.10 14.49
CA LEU A 48 -10.52 9.56 14.59
C LEU A 48 -10.95 10.10 15.96
N ALA A 49 -11.96 9.51 16.59
CA ALA A 49 -12.33 9.86 17.96
C ALA A 49 -11.18 9.51 18.93
N ARG A 50 -10.60 8.33 18.79
CA ARG A 50 -9.45 7.89 19.58
C ARG A 50 -8.23 8.80 19.34
N LEU A 51 -7.98 9.22 18.09
CA LEU A 51 -6.88 10.13 17.76
C LEU A 51 -6.98 11.47 18.50
N ARG A 52 -8.19 12.03 18.69
CA ARG A 52 -8.40 13.27 19.44
C ARG A 52 -8.08 13.16 20.92
N GLU A 53 -8.12 11.95 21.49
CA GLU A 53 -7.77 11.66 22.88
C GLU A 53 -6.24 11.52 23.08
N CYS A 54 -5.45 11.50 22.00
CA CYS A 54 -4.01 11.30 21.99
C CYS A 54 -3.28 12.55 21.47
N PRO A 55 -3.10 13.61 22.30
CA PRO A 55 -2.52 14.88 21.85
C PRO A 55 -0.98 14.87 21.73
N HIS A 56 -0.30 13.90 22.33
CA HIS A 56 1.16 13.83 22.35
C HIS A 56 1.67 13.05 21.16
N GLN A 57 2.81 13.47 20.60
CA GLN A 57 3.29 12.97 19.30
C GLN A 57 4.75 12.54 19.35
N LEU A 58 5.06 11.42 18.73
CA LEU A 58 6.44 10.97 18.47
C LEU A 58 6.55 10.49 17.02
N LEU A 59 7.56 10.98 16.28
CA LEU A 59 7.87 10.50 14.94
C LEU A 59 8.64 9.20 15.01
N ILE A 60 8.13 8.19 14.32
CA ILE A 60 8.84 6.93 14.06
C ILE A 60 9.14 6.90 12.58
N HIS A 61 10.42 6.85 12.25
CA HIS A 61 10.90 6.98 10.88
C HIS A 61 11.93 5.91 10.57
N CYS A 62 11.84 5.33 9.38
CA CYS A 62 12.90 4.50 8.82
C CYS A 62 13.34 5.03 7.47
N GLN A 63 14.63 4.86 7.19
CA GLN A 63 15.25 5.09 5.89
C GLN A 63 16.21 3.94 5.61
N ALA A 64 16.12 3.37 4.42
CA ALA A 64 16.97 2.26 4.03
C ALA A 64 17.26 2.26 2.52
N PRO A 65 18.31 1.56 2.05
CA PRO A 65 18.48 1.23 0.64
C PRO A 65 17.24 0.50 0.10
N THR A 66 16.88 0.77 -1.16
CA THR A 66 15.67 0.22 -1.78
C THR A 66 15.63 -1.31 -1.74
N GLU A 67 16.79 -1.99 -1.83
CA GLU A 67 16.90 -3.46 -1.82
C GLU A 67 16.41 -4.12 -0.51
N VAL A 68 16.43 -3.38 0.60
CA VAL A 68 16.00 -3.88 1.92
C VAL A 68 14.83 -3.09 2.47
N MET A 69 14.29 -2.15 1.69
CA MET A 69 13.27 -1.22 2.18
C MET A 69 11.96 -1.92 2.57
N ALA A 70 11.56 -2.98 1.87
CA ALA A 70 10.36 -3.71 2.21
C ALA A 70 10.40 -4.25 3.65
N ASP A 71 11.50 -4.89 4.04
CA ASP A 71 11.68 -5.36 5.42
C ASP A 71 11.79 -4.19 6.41
N ALA A 72 12.51 -3.12 6.05
CA ALA A 72 12.66 -1.95 6.91
C ALA A 72 11.30 -1.25 7.20
N VAL A 73 10.45 -1.10 6.19
CA VAL A 73 9.09 -0.53 6.34
C VAL A 73 8.23 -1.41 7.24
N ARG A 74 8.23 -2.74 7.00
CA ARG A 74 7.49 -3.69 7.83
C ARG A 74 7.91 -3.60 9.28
N ASP A 75 9.22 -3.64 9.56
CA ASP A 75 9.74 -3.65 10.92
C ASP A 75 9.49 -2.30 11.61
N CYS A 76 9.60 -1.19 10.88
CA CYS A 76 9.26 0.15 11.38
C CYS A 76 7.77 0.26 11.76
N ARG A 77 6.87 -0.27 10.93
CA ARG A 77 5.43 -0.30 11.23
C ARG A 77 5.13 -1.17 12.46
N ILE A 78 5.74 -2.35 12.55
CA ILE A 78 5.61 -3.21 13.74
C ILE A 78 6.07 -2.46 14.99
N GLN A 79 7.23 -1.82 14.94
CA GLN A 79 7.75 -1.02 16.07
C GLN A 79 6.77 0.09 16.47
N ALA A 80 6.20 0.82 15.51
CA ALA A 80 5.23 1.88 15.78
C ALA A 80 3.99 1.33 16.49
N LEU A 81 3.45 0.20 16.02
CA LEU A 81 2.28 -0.46 16.61
C LEU A 81 2.57 -1.05 18.00
N ASP A 82 3.76 -1.63 18.20
CA ASP A 82 4.19 -2.13 19.53
C ASP A 82 4.29 -0.99 20.55
N LEU A 83 4.87 0.15 20.16
CA LEU A 83 4.94 1.32 21.03
C LEU A 83 3.54 1.88 21.33
N ALA A 84 2.64 1.94 20.31
CA ALA A 84 1.27 2.33 20.54
C ALA A 84 0.55 1.43 21.56
N ALA A 85 0.74 0.13 21.45
CA ALA A 85 0.16 -0.82 22.39
C ALA A 85 0.73 -0.65 23.84
N GLN A 86 2.00 -0.28 23.97
CA GLN A 86 2.65 -0.03 25.27
C GLN A 86 2.17 1.25 25.94
N HIS A 87 1.80 2.27 25.18
CA HIS A 87 1.44 3.60 25.65
C HIS A 87 -0.06 3.91 25.54
N ASP A 88 -0.90 2.91 25.30
CA ASP A 88 -2.34 3.09 25.03
C ASP A 88 -2.58 4.13 23.90
N GLY A 89 -1.72 4.13 22.92
CA GLY A 89 -1.69 5.08 21.82
C GLY A 89 -2.33 4.58 20.54
N ILE A 90 -2.17 5.36 19.48
CA ILE A 90 -2.61 5.04 18.12
C ILE A 90 -1.54 5.47 17.13
N VAL A 91 -1.45 4.77 15.99
CA VAL A 91 -0.48 5.09 14.95
C VAL A 91 -1.17 5.73 13.76
N VAL A 92 -0.61 6.84 13.29
CA VAL A 92 -0.98 7.47 12.01
C VAL A 92 0.16 7.21 11.02
N GLU A 93 -0.14 6.50 9.94
CA GLU A 93 0.74 6.46 8.77
C GLU A 93 0.70 7.82 8.09
N LEU A 94 1.86 8.38 7.72
CA LEU A 94 1.91 9.72 7.16
C LEU A 94 1.86 9.73 5.63
N LEU A 95 2.14 8.59 5.00
CA LEU A 95 2.07 8.40 3.56
C LEU A 95 1.72 6.94 3.22
N PRO A 96 0.49 6.63 2.78
CA PRO A 96 -0.70 7.50 2.71
C PRO A 96 -1.21 7.88 4.10
N PRO A 97 -1.80 9.08 4.27
CA PRO A 97 -2.19 9.55 5.59
C PRO A 97 -3.45 8.85 6.11
N ARG A 98 -3.27 7.88 7.02
CA ARG A 98 -4.37 7.14 7.64
C ARG A 98 -4.04 6.65 9.03
N VAL A 99 -5.05 6.43 9.84
CA VAL A 99 -4.90 5.75 11.12
C VAL A 99 -4.78 4.25 10.88
N LEU A 100 -3.78 3.61 11.50
CA LEU A 100 -3.58 2.17 11.39
C LEU A 100 -4.40 1.44 12.46
N GLU A 101 -5.34 0.61 12.02
CA GLU A 101 -6.20 -0.23 12.87
C GLU A 101 -5.72 -1.69 12.86
N LEU A 102 -4.41 -1.89 12.97
CA LEU A 102 -3.74 -3.19 12.90
C LEU A 102 -3.02 -3.49 14.22
N ARG A 103 -2.84 -4.78 14.49
CA ARG A 103 -1.92 -5.23 15.55
C ARG A 103 -0.57 -5.60 14.92
N PRO A 104 0.54 -5.56 15.69
CA PRO A 104 1.87 -5.89 15.17
C PRO A 104 1.94 -7.24 14.47
N GLU A 105 1.29 -8.26 15.03
CA GLU A 105 1.26 -9.62 14.47
C GLU A 105 0.47 -9.77 13.17
N GLN A 106 -0.32 -8.78 12.79
CA GLN A 106 -1.10 -8.75 11.55
C GLN A 106 -0.34 -8.11 10.39
N VAL A 107 0.79 -7.44 10.67
CA VAL A 107 1.58 -6.75 9.63
C VAL A 107 2.25 -7.78 8.72
N SER A 108 1.95 -7.72 7.44
CA SER A 108 2.46 -8.67 6.44
C SER A 108 2.76 -7.98 5.11
N LEU A 109 3.95 -8.20 4.57
CA LEU A 109 4.28 -7.73 3.21
C LEU A 109 3.42 -8.42 2.14
N ALA A 110 3.02 -9.67 2.39
CA ALA A 110 2.17 -10.40 1.45
C ALA A 110 0.75 -9.79 1.36
N HIS A 111 0.22 -9.22 2.44
CA HIS A 111 -1.05 -8.52 2.44
C HIS A 111 -0.88 -7.10 1.88
N ALA A 112 -0.86 -6.99 0.56
CA ALA A 112 -0.50 -5.76 -0.12
C ALA A 112 -1.41 -4.56 0.23
N GLN A 113 -2.71 -4.79 0.42
CA GLN A 113 -3.66 -3.73 0.79
C GLN A 113 -3.36 -3.04 2.13
N GLN A 114 -2.47 -3.61 2.95
CA GLN A 114 -1.98 -2.91 4.14
C GLN A 114 -1.04 -1.74 3.81
N TRP A 115 -0.48 -1.69 2.60
CA TRP A 115 0.62 -0.82 2.24
C TRP A 115 0.26 0.34 1.32
N TYR A 116 -0.94 0.32 0.77
CA TYR A 116 -1.47 1.38 -0.08
C TYR A 116 -2.97 1.56 0.18
N VAL A 117 -3.51 2.61 -0.34
CA VAL A 117 -4.94 2.83 -0.47
C VAL A 117 -5.30 3.02 -1.93
N LEU A 118 -6.57 2.82 -2.28
CA LEU A 118 -7.08 3.11 -3.61
C LEU A 118 -7.71 4.51 -3.63
N ASP A 119 -7.28 5.33 -4.56
CA ASP A 119 -7.88 6.63 -4.83
C ASP A 119 -8.99 6.45 -5.87
N TYR A 120 -10.22 6.75 -5.46
CA TYR A 120 -11.43 6.62 -6.26
C TYR A 120 -11.93 7.96 -6.82
N ASP A 121 -11.20 9.07 -6.61
CA ASP A 121 -11.66 10.39 -7.05
C ASP A 121 -11.89 10.45 -8.56
N ASP A 122 -11.04 9.78 -9.33
CA ASP A 122 -11.09 9.74 -10.78
C ASP A 122 -11.83 8.49 -11.32
N LEU A 123 -12.48 7.69 -10.46
CA LEU A 123 -13.18 6.47 -10.88
C LEU A 123 -14.33 6.76 -11.85
N SER A 124 -15.00 7.90 -11.72
CA SER A 124 -16.04 8.33 -12.66
C SER A 124 -15.48 8.60 -14.07
N GLU A 125 -14.18 8.83 -14.20
CA GLU A 125 -13.43 8.98 -15.44
C GLU A 125 -12.80 7.66 -15.91
N GLY A 126 -13.07 6.56 -15.19
CA GLY A 126 -12.52 5.24 -15.47
C GLY A 126 -11.09 5.06 -15.00
N LEU A 127 -10.62 5.86 -14.05
CA LEU A 127 -9.27 5.76 -13.50
C LEU A 127 -9.29 5.26 -12.06
N LEU A 128 -8.43 4.32 -11.74
CA LEU A 128 -8.20 3.81 -10.39
C LEU A 128 -6.70 3.86 -10.10
N ARG A 129 -6.30 4.44 -8.96
CA ARG A 129 -4.89 4.62 -8.62
C ARG A 129 -4.58 4.16 -7.21
N THR A 130 -3.38 3.59 -7.02
CA THR A 130 -2.81 3.36 -5.69
C THR A 130 -2.20 4.64 -5.12
N ASP A 131 -2.09 4.71 -3.80
CA ASP A 131 -1.34 5.74 -3.07
C ASP A 131 -0.66 5.06 -1.87
N GLY A 132 0.68 5.10 -1.79
CA GLY A 132 1.49 4.51 -0.74
C GLY A 132 2.65 3.63 -1.18
N LEU A 133 2.77 3.31 -2.47
CA LEU A 133 3.84 2.45 -2.98
C LEU A 133 5.22 3.14 -2.99
N GLU A 134 5.24 4.48 -2.97
CA GLU A 134 6.47 5.27 -2.92
C GLU A 134 7.34 4.93 -1.68
N GLN A 135 6.74 4.48 -0.59
CA GLN A 135 7.50 4.04 0.60
C GLN A 135 8.45 2.87 0.29
N PHE A 136 8.18 2.08 -0.75
CA PHE A 136 9.05 1.01 -1.25
C PHE A 136 9.99 1.48 -2.37
N GLY A 137 9.89 2.72 -2.80
CA GLY A 137 10.56 3.23 -4.01
C GLY A 137 9.92 2.76 -5.31
N LEU A 138 8.70 2.26 -5.25
CA LEU A 138 7.88 1.91 -6.40
C LEU A 138 7.07 3.13 -6.87
N PRO A 139 6.88 3.32 -8.18
CA PRO A 139 5.87 4.25 -8.67
C PRO A 139 4.46 3.79 -8.28
N GLU A 140 3.53 4.74 -8.14
CA GLU A 140 2.12 4.40 -7.98
C GLU A 140 1.56 3.71 -9.23
N VAL A 141 0.58 2.83 -9.04
CA VAL A 141 -0.08 2.09 -10.11
C VAL A 141 -1.39 2.78 -10.50
N THR A 142 -1.62 2.94 -11.79
CA THR A 142 -2.87 3.46 -12.33
C THR A 142 -3.45 2.45 -13.32
N VAL A 143 -4.73 2.12 -13.17
CA VAL A 143 -5.50 1.35 -14.15
C VAL A 143 -6.47 2.29 -14.82
N ALA A 144 -6.51 2.25 -16.16
CA ALA A 144 -7.45 2.99 -16.99
C ALA A 144 -8.62 2.07 -17.42
N ASP A 145 -9.67 2.72 -17.96
CA ASP A 145 -10.86 2.05 -18.49
C ASP A 145 -11.60 1.18 -17.47
N VAL A 146 -11.53 1.57 -16.18
CA VAL A 146 -12.24 0.88 -15.08
C VAL A 146 -13.71 1.22 -15.12
N ASP A 147 -14.58 0.20 -15.23
CA ASP A 147 -16.02 0.39 -15.08
C ASP A 147 -16.37 0.62 -13.59
N PRO A 148 -16.93 1.78 -13.23
CA PRO A 148 -17.32 2.08 -11.86
C PRO A 148 -18.29 1.06 -11.23
N ALA A 149 -19.08 0.36 -12.06
CA ALA A 149 -20.04 -0.64 -11.57
C ALA A 149 -19.38 -1.98 -11.20
N THR A 150 -18.19 -2.26 -11.76
CA THR A 150 -17.49 -3.55 -11.60
C THR A 150 -16.06 -3.39 -11.04
N HIS A 151 -15.70 -2.20 -10.57
CA HIS A 151 -14.34 -1.88 -10.10
C HIS A 151 -13.79 -2.84 -9.04
N ALA A 152 -14.65 -3.48 -8.24
CA ALA A 152 -14.21 -4.40 -7.18
C ALA A 152 -13.34 -5.57 -7.70
N MET A 153 -13.54 -6.01 -8.95
CA MET A 153 -12.70 -7.02 -9.57
C MET A 153 -11.32 -6.44 -9.93
N THR A 154 -11.29 -5.22 -10.43
CA THR A 154 -10.04 -4.50 -10.71
C THR A 154 -9.26 -4.24 -9.41
N ASP A 155 -9.93 -3.86 -8.32
CA ASP A 155 -9.33 -3.70 -6.99
C ASP A 155 -8.64 -4.99 -6.54
N ALA A 156 -9.29 -6.14 -6.73
CA ALA A 156 -8.73 -7.43 -6.38
C ALA A 156 -7.50 -7.78 -7.25
N VAL A 157 -7.56 -7.53 -8.54
CA VAL A 157 -6.40 -7.72 -9.45
C VAL A 157 -5.24 -6.81 -9.04
N LEU A 158 -5.53 -5.53 -8.70
CA LEU A 158 -4.52 -4.60 -8.20
C LEU A 158 -3.88 -5.09 -6.91
N ALA A 159 -4.65 -5.67 -5.98
CA ALA A 159 -4.09 -6.25 -4.76
C ALA A 159 -3.07 -7.35 -5.07
N GLY A 160 -3.40 -8.25 -6.02
CA GLY A 160 -2.49 -9.30 -6.46
C GLY A 160 -1.26 -8.77 -7.19
N LEU A 161 -1.44 -7.81 -8.09
CA LEU A 161 -0.34 -7.17 -8.79
C LEU A 161 0.60 -6.45 -7.81
N THR A 162 0.06 -5.66 -6.89
CA THR A 162 0.83 -4.92 -5.90
C THR A 162 1.59 -5.85 -4.96
N HIS A 163 0.98 -6.99 -4.56
CA HIS A 163 1.69 -8.05 -3.84
C HIS A 163 2.96 -8.47 -4.55
N ARG A 164 2.88 -8.76 -5.85
CA ARG A 164 4.04 -9.14 -6.67
C ARG A 164 5.04 -8.00 -6.81
N LEU A 165 4.57 -6.80 -7.09
CA LEU A 165 5.44 -5.62 -7.21
C LEU A 165 6.28 -5.42 -5.94
N ILE A 166 5.69 -5.45 -4.76
CA ILE A 166 6.42 -5.31 -3.49
C ILE A 166 7.43 -6.46 -3.29
N ALA A 167 7.03 -7.69 -3.62
CA ALA A 167 7.88 -8.87 -3.42
C ALA A 167 9.08 -8.95 -4.40
N GLU A 168 8.91 -8.42 -5.62
CA GLU A 168 9.90 -8.54 -6.69
C GLU A 168 10.81 -7.31 -6.83
N TRP A 169 10.39 -6.16 -6.29
CA TRP A 169 11.14 -4.91 -6.36
C TRP A 169 12.31 -4.87 -5.34
N PRO A 170 13.46 -4.28 -5.70
CA PRO A 170 13.83 -3.70 -7.00
C PRO A 170 14.52 -4.70 -7.94
N THR A 171 14.51 -5.99 -7.62
CA THR A 171 15.22 -7.03 -8.39
C THR A 171 14.71 -7.10 -9.83
N ASN A 172 13.39 -7.09 -10.00
CA ASN A 172 12.75 -7.13 -11.31
C ASN A 172 12.23 -5.73 -11.70
N ASP A 173 12.34 -5.40 -13.00
CA ASP A 173 11.67 -4.23 -13.55
C ASP A 173 10.20 -4.57 -13.77
N PRO A 174 9.24 -3.75 -13.31
CA PRO A 174 7.83 -4.06 -13.45
C PRO A 174 7.28 -3.91 -14.87
N VAL A 175 8.00 -3.23 -15.78
CA VAL A 175 7.51 -2.90 -17.14
C VAL A 175 7.50 -4.12 -18.04
N GLY A 176 6.40 -4.32 -18.73
CA GLY A 176 6.17 -5.38 -19.72
C GLY A 176 4.93 -6.23 -19.42
N PRO A 177 4.80 -7.36 -20.11
CA PRO A 177 3.72 -8.29 -19.86
C PRO A 177 3.92 -9.00 -18.52
N ALA A 178 2.84 -9.11 -17.74
CA ALA A 178 2.82 -9.84 -16.49
C ALA A 178 1.50 -10.63 -16.36
N THR A 179 1.48 -11.58 -15.45
CA THR A 179 0.29 -12.41 -15.19
C THR A 179 -0.02 -12.35 -13.71
N VAL A 180 -1.24 -12.00 -13.35
CA VAL A 180 -1.73 -11.96 -11.96
C VAL A 180 -2.60 -13.20 -11.73
N THR A 181 -2.17 -14.07 -10.83
CA THR A 181 -2.89 -15.31 -10.50
C THR A 181 -3.94 -15.07 -9.40
N LEU A 182 -4.91 -15.97 -9.31
CA LEU A 182 -5.86 -15.96 -8.19
C LEU A 182 -5.15 -16.10 -6.83
N ARG A 183 -4.00 -16.80 -6.80
CA ARG A 183 -3.14 -16.91 -5.60
C ARG A 183 -2.52 -15.55 -5.23
N ASP A 184 -2.00 -14.80 -6.21
CA ASP A 184 -1.44 -13.46 -5.96
C ASP A 184 -2.51 -12.53 -5.40
N ILE A 185 -3.72 -12.59 -5.96
CA ILE A 185 -4.88 -11.83 -5.47
C ILE A 185 -5.18 -12.19 -4.01
N ALA A 186 -5.24 -13.48 -3.69
CA ALA A 186 -5.51 -13.92 -2.33
C ALA A 186 -4.42 -13.45 -1.34
N PHE A 187 -3.15 -13.52 -1.72
CA PHE A 187 -2.07 -12.94 -0.90
C PHE A 187 -2.25 -11.44 -0.73
N GLY A 188 -2.47 -10.71 -1.82
CA GLY A 188 -2.65 -9.25 -1.79
C GLY A 188 -3.82 -8.81 -0.92
N LEU A 189 -4.89 -9.61 -0.87
CA LEU A 189 -6.08 -9.40 -0.01
C LEU A 189 -5.90 -9.90 1.43
N GLY A 190 -4.76 -10.57 1.75
CA GLY A 190 -4.47 -11.06 3.09
C GLY A 190 -5.18 -12.36 3.46
N ASP A 191 -5.57 -13.19 2.47
CA ASP A 191 -6.16 -14.50 2.74
C ASP A 191 -5.11 -15.45 3.36
N ALA A 192 -5.38 -15.93 4.56
CA ALA A 192 -4.51 -16.87 5.27
C ALA A 192 -4.31 -18.21 4.53
N GLU A 193 -5.23 -18.59 3.64
CA GLU A 193 -5.20 -19.83 2.86
C GLU A 193 -4.61 -19.64 1.45
N ALA A 194 -4.12 -18.43 1.11
CA ALA A 194 -3.60 -18.07 -0.21
C ALA A 194 -2.59 -19.08 -0.77
N SER A 195 -1.69 -19.58 0.08
CA SER A 195 -0.68 -20.58 -0.32
C SER A 195 -1.26 -21.92 -0.81
N ARG A 196 -2.53 -22.22 -0.49
CA ARG A 196 -3.23 -23.43 -0.92
C ARG A 196 -3.98 -23.26 -2.23
N ILE A 197 -4.12 -22.04 -2.73
CA ILE A 197 -4.83 -21.74 -3.97
C ILE A 197 -3.95 -22.22 -5.16
N PRO A 198 -4.50 -23.01 -6.11
CA PRO A 198 -3.77 -23.39 -7.31
C PRO A 198 -3.43 -22.17 -8.19
N GLU A 199 -2.29 -22.19 -8.87
CA GLU A 199 -1.86 -21.10 -9.78
C GLU A 199 -2.60 -21.12 -11.14
N GLY A 200 -3.59 -21.98 -11.34
CA GLY A 200 -4.15 -22.26 -12.65
C GLY A 200 -5.05 -21.20 -13.27
N ARG A 201 -5.54 -20.22 -12.49
CA ARG A 201 -6.39 -19.14 -12.98
C ARG A 201 -5.68 -17.80 -12.81
N ALA A 202 -5.66 -17.03 -13.90
CA ALA A 202 -4.88 -15.80 -13.95
C ALA A 202 -5.46 -14.82 -14.99
N ILE A 203 -5.13 -13.56 -14.81
CA ILE A 203 -5.35 -12.52 -15.81
C ILE A 203 -4.00 -11.96 -16.27
N ASP A 204 -3.85 -11.80 -17.57
CA ASP A 204 -2.69 -11.14 -18.15
C ASP A 204 -2.86 -9.61 -18.07
N VAL A 205 -1.76 -8.92 -17.79
CA VAL A 205 -1.69 -7.46 -17.74
C VAL A 205 -0.49 -6.96 -18.52
N ILE A 206 -0.58 -5.75 -19.05
CA ILE A 206 0.55 -5.02 -19.62
C ILE A 206 0.84 -3.84 -18.73
N ILE A 207 2.10 -3.67 -18.35
CA ILE A 207 2.55 -2.60 -17.48
C ILE A 207 3.50 -1.70 -18.25
N ASP A 208 3.13 -0.44 -18.38
CA ASP A 208 3.97 0.61 -18.94
C ASP A 208 4.40 1.60 -17.86
N TYR A 209 5.50 2.30 -18.08
CA TYR A 209 5.98 3.34 -17.16
C TYR A 209 5.87 4.72 -17.79
N GLU A 210 5.22 5.64 -17.10
CA GLU A 210 5.10 7.04 -17.48
C GLU A 210 6.02 7.93 -16.63
N PRO A 211 7.17 8.39 -17.18
CA PRO A 211 8.21 9.08 -16.38
C PRO A 211 7.77 10.43 -15.82
N GLY A 212 6.92 11.18 -16.54
CA GLY A 212 6.49 12.52 -16.14
C GLY A 212 5.78 12.53 -14.78
N PRO A 213 4.64 11.82 -14.65
CA PRO A 213 3.94 11.66 -13.38
C PRO A 213 4.54 10.57 -12.47
N HIS A 214 5.59 9.87 -12.89
CA HIS A 214 6.24 8.78 -12.17
C HIS A 214 5.25 7.69 -11.72
N ARG A 215 4.57 7.06 -12.68
CA ARG A 215 3.55 6.04 -12.42
C ARG A 215 3.66 4.84 -13.35
N LEU A 216 3.15 3.70 -12.89
CA LEU A 216 2.91 2.52 -13.71
C LEU A 216 1.48 2.59 -14.27
N ILE A 217 1.34 2.43 -15.56
CA ILE A 217 0.04 2.31 -16.23
C ILE A 217 -0.21 0.84 -16.49
N VAL A 218 -1.32 0.33 -16.01
CA VAL A 218 -1.70 -1.08 -16.13
C VAL A 218 -2.93 -1.22 -17.01
N GLU A 219 -2.81 -2.02 -18.04
CA GLU A 219 -3.90 -2.47 -18.91
C GLU A 219 -4.24 -3.93 -18.61
N LEU A 220 -5.51 -4.22 -18.32
CA LEU A 220 -5.99 -5.58 -18.12
C LEU A 220 -6.31 -6.21 -19.48
N MET A 221 -5.73 -7.39 -19.76
CA MET A 221 -5.88 -8.07 -21.06
C MET A 221 -7.13 -8.95 -21.07
N GLY A 222 -8.30 -8.39 -20.75
CA GLY A 222 -9.59 -9.06 -20.76
C GLY A 222 -10.44 -8.75 -19.53
N ASP A 223 -11.60 -9.42 -19.44
CA ASP A 223 -12.48 -9.30 -18.28
C ASP A 223 -11.94 -10.13 -17.10
N PRO A 224 -11.64 -9.51 -15.94
CA PRO A 224 -11.14 -10.24 -14.80
C PRO A 224 -12.09 -11.32 -14.29
N ALA A 225 -13.42 -11.12 -14.38
CA ALA A 225 -14.39 -12.11 -13.93
C ALA A 225 -14.38 -13.36 -14.82
N GLU A 226 -14.26 -13.18 -16.14
CA GLU A 226 -14.13 -14.30 -17.06
C GLU A 226 -12.80 -15.04 -16.88
N ALA A 227 -11.68 -14.29 -16.78
CA ALA A 227 -10.35 -14.87 -16.65
C ALA A 227 -10.15 -15.69 -15.36
N LEU A 228 -10.72 -15.21 -14.25
CA LEU A 228 -10.48 -15.78 -12.92
C LEU A 228 -11.56 -16.77 -12.46
N PHE A 229 -12.79 -16.71 -12.98
CA PHE A 229 -13.93 -17.50 -12.44
C PHE A 229 -14.73 -18.28 -13.48
N ALA A 230 -14.49 -18.13 -14.78
CA ALA A 230 -15.20 -18.90 -15.82
C ALA A 230 -14.67 -20.33 -16.05
#